data_2a67f485c767aa984e387e389839446f
#
_entry.id   2a67f485c767aa984e387e389839446f
#
_cell.length_a   1.000
_cell.length_b   1.000
_cell.length_c   1.000
_cell.angle_alpha   90.00
_cell.angle_beta   90.00
_cell.angle_gamma   90.00
#
_symmetry.space_group_name_H-M   'P 1'
#
loop_
_entity.id
_entity.type
_entity.pdbx_description
1 polymer ?
#
loop_
_entity_poly.entity_id
_entity_poly.type
_entity_poly.pdbx_seq_one_letter_code
_entity_poly.pdbx_strand_id
1 'polypeptide(L)'
;MYSCSVIIVAYNSCDFIPACLKSVRDACEGVDSQIIVLDNGSKDRIKPEIKKFFPEVLWLDSEENLGFGKGCNLAEKQATKPFLFFINPDTVVSRDSFTKVLDFMEEHPESGTVGCRILNEDGTLQWACRRSFPTIISAVSKTVGLAAMFPKSKLLASYNMTYADPDAVTEVDAISGSFFCIKRDLYESLKGFDEDYFMYGEDLDLCFRTKAAGYKNYYTPSTNILHFKGQSCRTRRWGSYVDFYKAMLIFVRKHKDLYFVPNFLVSFGIMFAAFVGMFSRLIPKFWKMFLDVGVIAVWAFTFLRYETVVMDLCFETCEDASNCSESGFTGIVKHSILNFSQFEDWWLVGLVAVVNMVFLIFRGEYTESSLKGEKFLRYLIPLNLLAVGGYSAFRFFTQTPIVDGTETLLPYNSQWITLVVCSSLFIPLALLAWRRVAFWINYFYRIFAKKRHRSILLGGSEDSLHTWFDRYNVIPGIEILGCVSGEPEKISEDNREHLLGNLSEMESICNRTGCRELLVVSNFSGYREPFDIGWLDKLGLNVFLLIGDGKNGNYALVDLKYLH
;
A
#
# COMPACT_ATOMS: atom_id res chain seq x y z
N MET A 1 -35.15 9.48 -22.94
CA MET A 1 -34.78 8.65 -21.76
C MET A 1 -33.42 8.07 -22.07
N TYR A 2 -32.41 8.35 -21.24
CA TYR A 2 -31.06 7.83 -21.45
C TYR A 2 -31.02 6.32 -21.31
N SER A 3 -30.17 5.68 -22.10
CA SER A 3 -30.07 4.21 -22.14
C SER A 3 -28.61 3.78 -22.17
N CYS A 4 -28.17 2.99 -21.17
CA CYS A 4 -26.79 2.55 -21.06
C CYS A 4 -26.63 1.13 -20.51
N SER A 5 -25.56 0.43 -20.92
CA SER A 5 -25.08 -0.80 -20.27
C SER A 5 -23.87 -0.48 -19.41
N VAL A 6 -23.93 -0.86 -18.13
CA VAL A 6 -22.85 -0.72 -17.15
C VAL A 6 -22.15 -2.07 -17.01
N ILE A 7 -20.86 -2.10 -17.31
CA ILE A 7 -20.03 -3.31 -17.32
C ILE A 7 -19.01 -3.22 -16.19
N ILE A 8 -18.99 -4.24 -15.33
CA ILE A 8 -18.09 -4.35 -14.18
C ILE A 8 -17.34 -5.68 -14.26
N VAL A 9 -16.01 -5.63 -14.34
CA VAL A 9 -15.15 -6.82 -14.30
C VAL A 9 -14.58 -6.97 -12.90
N ALA A 10 -15.02 -7.98 -12.17
CA ALA A 10 -14.67 -8.23 -10.78
C ALA A 10 -13.60 -9.32 -10.69
N TYR A 11 -12.51 -9.05 -9.95
CA TYR A 11 -11.49 -10.04 -9.63
C TYR A 11 -11.00 -9.85 -8.19
N ASN A 12 -11.24 -10.84 -7.32
CA ASN A 12 -10.93 -10.80 -5.89
C ASN A 12 -11.41 -9.49 -5.23
N SER A 13 -12.66 -9.13 -5.47
CA SER A 13 -13.28 -7.86 -5.03
C SER A 13 -14.60 -8.06 -4.30
N CYS A 14 -14.81 -9.25 -3.69
CA CYS A 14 -16.04 -9.60 -2.97
C CYS A 14 -16.39 -8.58 -1.87
N ASP A 15 -15.40 -7.93 -1.27
CA ASP A 15 -15.60 -6.93 -0.20
C ASP A 15 -16.09 -5.56 -0.72
N PHE A 16 -15.80 -5.22 -1.99
CA PHE A 16 -16.08 -3.91 -2.58
C PHE A 16 -17.27 -3.92 -3.53
N ILE A 17 -17.47 -5.03 -4.27
CA ILE A 17 -18.51 -5.14 -5.30
C ILE A 17 -19.92 -4.77 -4.81
N PRO A 18 -20.30 -5.05 -3.55
CA PRO A 18 -21.61 -4.69 -3.06
C PRO A 18 -21.87 -3.19 -2.95
N ALA A 19 -20.88 -2.43 -2.45
CA ALA A 19 -20.99 -0.97 -2.38
C ALA A 19 -21.01 -0.35 -3.78
N CYS A 20 -20.18 -0.89 -4.69
CA CYS A 20 -20.17 -0.51 -6.08
C CYS A 20 -21.56 -0.71 -6.71
N LEU A 21 -22.12 -1.92 -6.63
CA LEU A 21 -23.43 -2.25 -7.21
C LEU A 21 -24.56 -1.43 -6.62
N LYS A 22 -24.53 -1.17 -5.30
CA LYS A 22 -25.53 -0.30 -4.69
C LYS A 22 -25.49 1.10 -5.28
N SER A 23 -24.31 1.70 -5.38
CA SER A 23 -24.16 3.05 -5.93
C SER A 23 -24.52 3.10 -7.43
N VAL A 24 -24.20 2.06 -8.18
CA VAL A 24 -24.58 1.93 -9.61
C VAL A 24 -26.10 1.81 -9.74
N ARG A 25 -26.76 0.99 -8.92
CA ARG A 25 -28.22 0.88 -8.89
C ARG A 25 -28.87 2.24 -8.62
N ASP A 26 -28.39 2.95 -7.59
CA ASP A 26 -28.92 4.26 -7.19
C ASP A 26 -28.71 5.29 -8.34
N ALA A 27 -27.57 5.25 -9.04
CA ALA A 27 -27.28 6.12 -10.18
C ALA A 27 -28.05 5.74 -11.48
N CYS A 28 -28.58 4.54 -11.54
CA CYS A 28 -29.44 4.07 -12.66
C CYS A 28 -30.90 4.49 -12.49
N GLU A 29 -31.29 5.11 -11.37
CA GLU A 29 -32.67 5.60 -11.20
C GLU A 29 -33.01 6.61 -12.30
N GLY A 30 -34.09 6.33 -13.05
CA GLY A 30 -34.53 7.17 -14.18
C GLY A 30 -33.75 6.98 -15.50
N VAL A 31 -32.81 6.04 -15.54
CA VAL A 31 -32.05 5.64 -16.73
C VAL A 31 -32.48 4.24 -17.18
N ASP A 32 -32.72 4.03 -18.47
CA ASP A 32 -32.94 2.69 -19.03
C ASP A 32 -31.62 1.93 -19.07
N SER A 33 -31.31 1.23 -17.97
CA SER A 33 -30.01 0.66 -17.72
C SER A 33 -29.99 -0.87 -17.73
N GLN A 34 -28.84 -1.42 -18.11
CA GLN A 34 -28.49 -2.83 -17.98
C GLN A 34 -27.19 -2.92 -17.19
N ILE A 35 -27.17 -3.69 -16.12
CA ILE A 35 -25.95 -3.90 -15.30
C ILE A 35 -25.42 -5.31 -15.57
N ILE A 36 -24.16 -5.41 -15.98
CA ILE A 36 -23.47 -6.66 -16.30
C ILE A 36 -22.24 -6.77 -15.41
N VAL A 37 -22.12 -7.86 -14.69
CA VAL A 37 -20.95 -8.16 -13.85
C VAL A 37 -20.31 -9.45 -14.28
N LEU A 38 -19.04 -9.40 -14.64
CA LEU A 38 -18.22 -10.57 -14.91
C LEU A 38 -17.34 -10.88 -13.67
N ASP A 39 -17.56 -12.04 -13.04
CA ASP A 39 -16.58 -12.61 -12.12
C ASP A 39 -15.44 -13.24 -12.93
N ASN A 40 -14.31 -12.54 -12.97
CA ASN A 40 -13.17 -12.84 -13.82
C ASN A 40 -12.22 -13.87 -13.20
N GLY A 41 -12.76 -15.04 -12.80
CA GLY A 41 -11.99 -16.13 -12.20
C GLY A 41 -11.50 -15.81 -10.78
N SER A 42 -12.32 -15.15 -9.95
CA SER A 42 -11.95 -14.81 -8.58
C SER A 42 -11.76 -16.05 -7.70
N LYS A 43 -10.78 -15.95 -6.79
CA LYS A 43 -10.58 -16.96 -5.73
C LYS A 43 -11.57 -16.79 -4.58
N ASP A 44 -11.97 -15.53 -4.31
CA ASP A 44 -12.94 -15.16 -3.28
C ASP A 44 -14.40 -15.17 -3.78
N ARG A 45 -14.66 -15.73 -4.92
CA ARG A 45 -15.93 -15.80 -5.67
C ARG A 45 -17.09 -14.99 -5.08
N ILE A 46 -17.80 -14.27 -5.92
CA ILE A 46 -18.94 -13.46 -5.49
C ILE A 46 -20.00 -14.36 -4.85
N LYS A 47 -20.30 -14.10 -3.57
CA LYS A 47 -21.19 -14.93 -2.76
C LYS A 47 -22.60 -14.98 -3.34
N PRO A 48 -23.29 -16.14 -3.28
CA PRO A 48 -24.67 -16.28 -3.75
C PRO A 48 -25.65 -15.27 -3.12
N GLU A 49 -25.39 -14.86 -1.88
CA GLU A 49 -26.19 -13.86 -1.16
C GLU A 49 -26.12 -12.50 -1.86
N ILE A 50 -24.95 -12.09 -2.36
CA ILE A 50 -24.77 -10.85 -3.13
C ILE A 50 -25.58 -10.93 -4.43
N LYS A 51 -25.48 -12.05 -5.15
CA LYS A 51 -26.24 -12.26 -6.40
C LYS A 51 -27.75 -12.19 -6.16
N LYS A 52 -28.25 -12.73 -5.04
CA LYS A 52 -29.66 -12.64 -4.65
C LYS A 52 -30.10 -11.22 -4.30
N PHE A 53 -29.20 -10.41 -3.75
CA PHE A 53 -29.50 -9.03 -3.36
C PHE A 53 -29.59 -8.08 -4.57
N PHE A 54 -28.95 -8.44 -5.70
CA PHE A 54 -28.96 -7.69 -6.95
C PHE A 54 -29.52 -8.56 -8.09
N PRO A 55 -30.83 -8.89 -8.07
CA PRO A 55 -31.45 -9.76 -9.08
C PRO A 55 -31.52 -9.13 -10.47
N GLU A 56 -31.40 -7.80 -10.57
CA GLU A 56 -31.38 -7.05 -11.83
C GLU A 56 -30.06 -7.16 -12.56
N VAL A 57 -29.01 -7.64 -11.91
CA VAL A 57 -27.66 -7.76 -12.50
C VAL A 57 -27.56 -9.03 -13.34
N LEU A 58 -27.06 -8.88 -14.57
CA LEU A 58 -26.66 -10.01 -15.39
C LEU A 58 -25.26 -10.49 -14.94
N TRP A 59 -25.22 -11.64 -14.29
CA TRP A 59 -24.00 -12.24 -13.76
C TRP A 59 -23.38 -13.17 -14.78
N LEU A 60 -22.09 -12.93 -15.07
CA LEU A 60 -21.25 -13.78 -15.90
C LEU A 60 -20.09 -14.30 -15.05
N ASP A 61 -19.67 -15.51 -15.31
CA ASP A 61 -18.54 -16.14 -14.61
C ASP A 61 -17.51 -16.62 -15.63
N SER A 62 -16.22 -16.34 -15.38
CA SER A 62 -15.09 -16.89 -16.11
C SER A 62 -14.37 -17.94 -15.25
N GLU A 63 -13.83 -18.98 -15.87
CA GLU A 63 -13.05 -20.01 -15.17
C GLU A 63 -11.66 -19.49 -14.75
N GLU A 64 -11.10 -18.55 -15.54
CA GLU A 64 -9.77 -17.99 -15.34
C GLU A 64 -9.78 -16.46 -15.41
N ASN A 65 -8.73 -15.83 -14.88
CA ASN A 65 -8.53 -14.39 -14.98
C ASN A 65 -8.07 -14.02 -16.39
N LEU A 66 -8.98 -13.48 -17.19
CA LEU A 66 -8.76 -13.05 -18.56
C LEU A 66 -7.98 -11.72 -18.68
N GLY A 67 -7.77 -11.01 -17.57
CA GLY A 67 -7.36 -9.60 -17.56
C GLY A 67 -8.55 -8.65 -17.69
N PHE A 68 -8.29 -7.32 -17.64
CA PHE A 68 -9.36 -6.33 -17.63
C PHE A 68 -9.98 -6.15 -19.03
N GLY A 69 -9.18 -5.81 -20.04
CA GLY A 69 -9.69 -5.52 -21.38
C GLY A 69 -10.45 -6.69 -22.01
N LYS A 70 -9.89 -7.89 -21.94
CA LYS A 70 -10.56 -9.11 -22.46
C LYS A 70 -11.81 -9.46 -21.67
N GLY A 71 -11.81 -9.25 -20.34
CA GLY A 71 -13.01 -9.39 -19.52
C GLY A 71 -14.11 -8.40 -19.92
N CYS A 72 -13.76 -7.14 -20.17
CA CYS A 72 -14.69 -6.13 -20.66
C CYS A 72 -15.28 -6.50 -22.05
N ASN A 73 -14.44 -6.96 -22.98
CA ASN A 73 -14.90 -7.42 -24.30
C ASN A 73 -15.86 -8.61 -24.21
N LEU A 74 -15.61 -9.54 -23.28
CA LEU A 74 -16.49 -10.68 -23.06
C LEU A 74 -17.86 -10.23 -22.53
N ALA A 75 -17.86 -9.34 -21.54
CA ALA A 75 -19.08 -8.83 -20.92
C ALA A 75 -19.88 -7.92 -21.89
N GLU A 76 -19.19 -7.13 -22.71
CA GLU A 76 -19.80 -6.23 -23.70
C GLU A 76 -20.67 -6.98 -24.71
N LYS A 77 -20.34 -8.22 -25.10
CA LYS A 77 -21.16 -9.06 -26.00
C LYS A 77 -22.60 -9.27 -25.50
N GLN A 78 -22.85 -9.07 -24.22
CA GLN A 78 -24.17 -9.12 -23.61
C GLN A 78 -24.84 -7.74 -23.50
N ALA A 79 -24.12 -6.67 -23.85
CA ALA A 79 -24.64 -5.31 -23.77
C ALA A 79 -25.66 -5.05 -24.88
N THR A 80 -26.76 -4.40 -24.52
CA THR A 80 -27.87 -4.13 -25.45
C THR A 80 -28.14 -2.64 -25.64
N LYS A 81 -27.49 -1.77 -24.85
CA LYS A 81 -27.76 -0.33 -24.84
C LYS A 81 -26.72 0.44 -25.67
N PRO A 82 -27.06 1.66 -26.15
CA PRO A 82 -26.21 2.44 -27.06
C PRO A 82 -24.96 3.04 -26.43
N PHE A 83 -24.95 3.22 -25.09
CA PHE A 83 -23.80 3.72 -24.36
C PHE A 83 -23.27 2.64 -23.42
N LEU A 84 -21.95 2.50 -23.39
CA LEU A 84 -21.25 1.57 -22.50
C LEU A 84 -20.53 2.35 -21.43
N PHE A 85 -20.73 1.95 -20.17
CA PHE A 85 -19.92 2.38 -19.04
C PHE A 85 -19.11 1.22 -18.53
N PHE A 86 -17.79 1.35 -18.52
CA PHE A 86 -16.90 0.41 -17.86
C PHE A 86 -16.52 0.98 -16.50
N ILE A 87 -16.74 0.22 -15.43
CA ILE A 87 -16.56 0.64 -14.05
C ILE A 87 -15.78 -0.41 -13.29
N ASN A 88 -14.79 0.03 -12.50
CA ASN A 88 -14.07 -0.87 -11.63
C ASN A 88 -14.95 -1.33 -10.44
N PRO A 89 -14.79 -2.58 -9.95
CA PRO A 89 -15.56 -3.10 -8.84
C PRO A 89 -15.26 -2.42 -7.49
N ASP A 90 -14.16 -1.68 -7.38
CA ASP A 90 -13.72 -0.91 -6.22
C ASP A 90 -14.00 0.59 -6.38
N THR A 91 -15.15 0.93 -6.99
CA THR A 91 -15.65 2.31 -7.13
C THR A 91 -16.99 2.49 -6.43
N VAL A 92 -17.28 3.73 -6.07
CA VAL A 92 -18.63 4.19 -5.64
C VAL A 92 -18.96 5.41 -6.48
N VAL A 93 -20.06 5.36 -7.23
CA VAL A 93 -20.49 6.41 -8.15
C VAL A 93 -21.51 7.35 -7.50
N SER A 94 -21.49 8.64 -7.88
CA SER A 94 -22.54 9.59 -7.49
C SER A 94 -23.85 9.27 -8.21
N ARG A 95 -24.98 9.64 -7.62
CA ARG A 95 -26.32 9.36 -8.17
C ARG A 95 -26.55 9.95 -9.57
N ASP A 96 -25.90 11.06 -9.88
CA ASP A 96 -26.03 11.76 -11.14
C ASP A 96 -24.97 11.36 -12.18
N SER A 97 -24.09 10.38 -11.86
CA SER A 97 -22.91 10.07 -12.68
C SER A 97 -23.25 9.69 -14.10
N PHE A 98 -24.27 8.85 -14.30
CA PHE A 98 -24.64 8.41 -15.65
C PHE A 98 -25.37 9.51 -16.42
N THR A 99 -26.33 10.18 -15.80
CA THR A 99 -27.10 11.25 -16.44
C THR A 99 -26.22 12.39 -16.88
N LYS A 100 -25.33 12.89 -16.00
CA LYS A 100 -24.41 13.99 -16.31
C LYS A 100 -23.43 13.67 -17.44
N VAL A 101 -22.93 12.43 -17.49
CA VAL A 101 -22.01 12.02 -18.56
C VAL A 101 -22.76 11.82 -19.87
N LEU A 102 -23.99 11.30 -19.84
CA LEU A 102 -24.82 11.15 -21.03
C LEU A 102 -25.28 12.50 -21.59
N ASP A 103 -25.70 13.46 -20.72
CA ASP A 103 -25.96 14.85 -21.09
C ASP A 103 -24.76 15.44 -21.85
N PHE A 104 -23.55 15.28 -21.25
CA PHE A 104 -22.31 15.76 -21.87
C PHE A 104 -22.06 15.14 -23.25
N MET A 105 -22.28 13.83 -23.41
CA MET A 105 -22.08 13.14 -24.69
C MET A 105 -23.11 13.53 -25.77
N GLU A 106 -24.31 13.95 -25.36
CA GLU A 106 -25.31 14.50 -26.29
C GLU A 106 -24.97 15.93 -26.72
N GLU A 107 -24.50 16.77 -25.77
CA GLU A 107 -24.06 18.14 -26.04
C GLU A 107 -22.77 18.20 -26.87
N HIS A 108 -21.95 17.13 -26.82
CA HIS A 108 -20.66 17.02 -27.50
C HIS A 108 -20.62 15.78 -28.43
N PRO A 109 -21.27 15.82 -29.60
CA PRO A 109 -21.34 14.66 -30.51
C PRO A 109 -19.96 14.17 -31.01
N GLU A 110 -18.95 15.06 -31.02
CA GLU A 110 -17.56 14.74 -31.35
C GLU A 110 -16.86 13.92 -30.26
N SER A 111 -17.48 13.77 -29.08
CA SER A 111 -16.90 12.96 -28.00
C SER A 111 -16.87 11.48 -28.34
N GLY A 112 -15.71 10.87 -28.23
CA GLY A 112 -15.53 9.43 -28.36
C GLY A 112 -15.57 8.75 -27.00
N THR A 113 -14.71 9.19 -26.07
CA THR A 113 -14.71 8.69 -24.69
C THR A 113 -14.86 9.83 -23.72
N VAL A 114 -15.61 9.59 -22.63
CA VAL A 114 -15.83 10.56 -21.56
C VAL A 114 -15.58 9.90 -20.20
N GLY A 115 -14.71 10.53 -19.40
CA GLY A 115 -14.48 10.18 -18.00
C GLY A 115 -14.86 11.33 -17.07
N CYS A 116 -15.08 11.03 -15.81
CA CYS A 116 -15.43 12.02 -14.80
C CYS A 116 -14.31 12.28 -13.80
N ARG A 117 -14.58 13.16 -12.82
CA ARG A 117 -13.72 13.38 -11.67
C ARG A 117 -13.66 12.13 -10.82
N ILE A 118 -12.44 11.64 -10.56
CA ILE A 118 -12.20 10.49 -9.70
C ILE A 118 -11.50 10.96 -8.44
N LEU A 119 -12.07 10.62 -7.28
CA LEU A 119 -11.54 10.97 -5.97
C LEU A 119 -10.94 9.74 -5.28
N ASN A 120 -9.93 9.99 -4.45
CA ASN A 120 -9.41 9.03 -3.49
C ASN A 120 -10.34 8.93 -2.27
N GLU A 121 -10.10 7.97 -1.38
CA GLU A 121 -10.83 7.78 -0.12
C GLU A 121 -10.88 9.05 0.75
N ASP A 122 -9.82 9.88 0.71
CA ASP A 122 -9.70 11.12 1.47
C ASP A 122 -10.30 12.35 0.76
N GLY A 123 -10.99 12.15 -0.36
CA GLY A 123 -11.59 13.21 -1.17
C GLY A 123 -10.62 13.98 -2.06
N THR A 124 -9.33 13.63 -2.06
CA THR A 124 -8.36 14.23 -2.98
C THR A 124 -8.52 13.69 -4.40
N LEU A 125 -8.17 14.52 -5.40
CA LEU A 125 -8.26 14.12 -6.81
C LEU A 125 -7.27 12.99 -7.14
N GLN A 126 -7.76 11.93 -7.79
CA GLN A 126 -6.91 10.95 -8.47
C GLN A 126 -6.44 11.52 -9.80
N TRP A 127 -5.22 12.03 -9.84
CA TRP A 127 -4.66 12.67 -11.04
C TRP A 127 -4.67 11.79 -12.30
N ALA A 128 -4.76 10.46 -12.14
CA ALA A 128 -4.83 9.53 -13.26
C ALA A 128 -6.19 9.51 -13.98
N CYS A 129 -7.21 10.24 -13.50
CA CYS A 129 -8.50 10.36 -14.17
C CYS A 129 -8.40 11.06 -15.54
N ARG A 130 -7.35 11.86 -15.74
CA ARG A 130 -7.05 12.56 -16.98
C ARG A 130 -5.55 12.48 -17.25
N ARG A 131 -5.18 12.07 -18.45
CA ARG A 131 -3.77 11.82 -18.80
C ARG A 131 -3.49 12.28 -20.24
N SER A 132 -2.24 12.70 -20.47
CA SER A 132 -1.70 12.73 -21.82
C SER A 132 -1.08 11.38 -22.19
N PHE A 133 -0.87 11.14 -23.49
CA PHE A 133 -0.10 9.97 -23.91
C PHE A 133 1.32 10.04 -23.35
N PRO A 134 1.90 8.90 -22.98
CA PRO A 134 3.22 8.87 -22.40
C PRO A 134 4.28 9.32 -23.43
N THR A 135 5.00 10.39 -23.11
CA THR A 135 6.19 10.84 -23.84
C THR A 135 7.44 10.49 -23.05
N ILE A 136 8.62 10.51 -23.69
CA ILE A 136 9.89 10.27 -22.99
C ILE A 136 10.08 11.29 -21.88
N ILE A 137 9.81 12.58 -22.16
CA ILE A 137 9.96 13.65 -21.18
C ILE A 137 9.04 13.42 -19.98
N SER A 138 7.77 13.08 -20.23
CA SER A 138 6.81 12.84 -19.16
C SER A 138 7.16 11.60 -18.32
N ALA A 139 7.65 10.53 -18.97
CA ALA A 139 8.08 9.32 -18.29
C ALA A 139 9.32 9.55 -17.40
N VAL A 140 10.34 10.23 -17.94
CA VAL A 140 11.54 10.60 -17.17
C VAL A 140 11.18 11.54 -16.03
N SER A 141 10.44 12.61 -16.29
CA SER A 141 10.02 13.59 -15.26
C SER A 141 9.28 12.93 -14.10
N LYS A 142 8.40 11.98 -14.40
CA LYS A 142 7.67 11.22 -13.38
C LYS A 142 8.60 10.29 -12.59
N THR A 143 9.52 9.62 -13.25
CA THR A 143 10.44 8.65 -12.63
C THR A 143 11.43 9.32 -11.68
N VAL A 144 12.00 10.48 -12.08
CA VAL A 144 12.97 11.22 -11.25
C VAL A 144 12.32 12.24 -10.31
N GLY A 145 10.98 12.31 -10.27
CA GLY A 145 10.23 13.19 -9.34
C GLY A 145 10.07 14.63 -9.79
N LEU A 146 10.58 15.04 -10.97
CA LEU A 146 10.46 16.41 -11.48
C LEU A 146 9.00 16.83 -11.69
N ALA A 147 8.12 15.90 -12.10
CA ALA A 147 6.70 16.17 -12.22
C ALA A 147 6.05 16.60 -10.89
N ALA A 148 6.50 16.03 -9.77
CA ALA A 148 6.02 16.39 -8.43
C ALA A 148 6.62 17.72 -7.94
N MET A 149 7.88 18.01 -8.30
CA MET A 149 8.53 19.29 -7.95
C MET A 149 7.96 20.48 -8.73
N PHE A 150 7.54 20.25 -9.98
CA PHE A 150 7.01 21.28 -10.87
C PHE A 150 5.60 20.94 -11.38
N PRO A 151 4.58 20.85 -10.50
CA PRO A 151 3.24 20.35 -10.84
C PRO A 151 2.47 21.28 -11.82
N LYS A 152 2.86 22.54 -11.93
CA LYS A 152 2.28 23.51 -12.86
C LYS A 152 2.96 23.55 -14.23
N SER A 153 4.03 22.80 -14.44
CA SER A 153 4.75 22.76 -15.71
C SER A 153 4.02 21.90 -16.74
N LYS A 154 3.59 22.50 -17.85
CA LYS A 154 2.96 21.76 -18.97
C LYS A 154 3.90 20.71 -19.59
N LEU A 155 5.22 20.90 -19.49
CA LEU A 155 6.21 19.98 -20.03
C LEU A 155 6.52 18.81 -19.07
N LEU A 156 6.83 19.14 -17.81
CA LEU A 156 7.31 18.16 -16.82
C LEU A 156 6.17 17.38 -16.17
N ALA A 157 5.00 18.00 -16.01
CA ALA A 157 3.83 17.42 -15.38
C ALA A 157 2.74 17.02 -16.41
N SER A 158 3.12 16.89 -17.69
CA SER A 158 2.20 16.61 -18.80
C SER A 158 1.42 15.30 -18.62
N TYR A 159 2.05 14.22 -18.15
CA TYR A 159 1.40 12.90 -18.10
C TYR A 159 0.09 12.90 -17.29
N ASN A 160 0.08 13.45 -16.09
CA ASN A 160 -1.11 13.53 -15.23
C ASN A 160 -1.84 14.87 -15.34
N MET A 161 -1.40 15.77 -16.24
CA MET A 161 -1.99 17.07 -16.49
C MET A 161 -2.28 17.87 -15.21
N THR A 162 -1.37 17.81 -14.23
CA THR A 162 -1.57 18.47 -12.92
C THR A 162 -1.59 20.01 -13.02
N TYR A 163 -1.17 20.55 -14.14
CA TYR A 163 -1.25 21.97 -14.47
C TYR A 163 -2.65 22.43 -14.89
N ALA A 164 -3.51 21.49 -15.32
CA ALA A 164 -4.85 21.82 -15.79
C ALA A 164 -5.82 21.97 -14.60
N ASP A 165 -6.81 22.84 -14.75
CA ASP A 165 -7.85 23.06 -13.75
C ASP A 165 -8.67 21.79 -13.55
N PRO A 166 -8.80 21.25 -12.32
CA PRO A 166 -9.62 20.09 -12.04
C PRO A 166 -11.12 20.37 -12.16
N ASP A 167 -11.55 21.62 -12.13
CA ASP A 167 -12.95 22.02 -12.17
C ASP A 167 -13.42 22.43 -13.58
N ALA A 168 -12.53 22.31 -14.58
CA ALA A 168 -12.84 22.60 -15.97
C ALA A 168 -12.99 21.33 -16.82
N VAL A 169 -13.98 21.34 -17.71
CA VAL A 169 -14.05 20.35 -18.81
C VAL A 169 -12.78 20.47 -19.64
N THR A 170 -12.14 19.33 -19.89
CA THR A 170 -10.83 19.32 -20.56
C THR A 170 -10.79 18.21 -21.62
N GLU A 171 -10.41 18.57 -22.85
CA GLU A 171 -10.00 17.57 -23.84
C GLU A 171 -8.67 16.96 -23.37
N VAL A 172 -8.63 15.61 -23.31
CA VAL A 172 -7.49 14.85 -22.81
C VAL A 172 -7.04 13.81 -23.83
N ASP A 173 -5.82 13.30 -23.67
CA ASP A 173 -5.42 12.18 -24.52
C ASP A 173 -6.04 10.88 -24.05
N ALA A 174 -6.17 10.67 -22.74
CA ALA A 174 -6.79 9.48 -22.20
C ALA A 174 -7.45 9.73 -20.85
N ILE A 175 -8.51 8.97 -20.59
CA ILE A 175 -9.24 8.87 -19.32
C ILE A 175 -8.91 7.55 -18.62
N SER A 176 -9.32 7.41 -17.37
CA SER A 176 -9.09 6.19 -16.58
C SER A 176 -10.13 5.12 -16.87
N GLY A 177 -9.71 3.87 -17.03
CA GLY A 177 -10.60 2.71 -17.14
C GLY A 177 -11.46 2.43 -15.91
N SER A 178 -11.24 3.13 -14.77
CA SER A 178 -12.06 2.95 -13.59
C SER A 178 -13.46 3.56 -13.68
N PHE A 179 -13.65 4.54 -14.59
CA PHE A 179 -14.94 5.07 -15.02
C PHE A 179 -14.78 5.58 -16.46
N PHE A 180 -15.33 4.87 -17.40
CA PHE A 180 -15.07 5.05 -18.82
C PHE A 180 -16.38 4.91 -19.61
N CYS A 181 -16.82 6.00 -20.24
CA CYS A 181 -18.02 5.99 -21.10
C CYS A 181 -17.62 6.10 -22.58
N ILE A 182 -18.28 5.30 -23.44
CA ILE A 182 -18.12 5.29 -24.89
C ILE A 182 -19.43 4.86 -25.57
N LYS A 183 -19.66 5.34 -26.80
CA LYS A 183 -20.77 4.84 -27.66
C LYS A 183 -20.47 3.40 -28.07
N ARG A 184 -21.48 2.49 -27.97
CA ARG A 184 -21.28 1.08 -28.29
C ARG A 184 -20.83 0.87 -29.75
N ASP A 185 -21.45 1.56 -30.71
CA ASP A 185 -21.08 1.43 -32.11
C ASP A 185 -19.62 1.83 -32.38
N LEU A 186 -19.14 2.87 -31.68
CA LEU A 186 -17.74 3.27 -31.76
C LEU A 186 -16.83 2.21 -31.13
N TYR A 187 -17.18 1.68 -29.94
CA TYR A 187 -16.45 0.61 -29.28
C TYR A 187 -16.29 -0.62 -30.16
N GLU A 188 -17.40 -1.08 -30.75
CA GLU A 188 -17.43 -2.22 -31.67
C GLU A 188 -16.61 -1.95 -32.95
N SER A 189 -16.71 -0.74 -33.54
CA SER A 189 -15.94 -0.34 -34.72
C SER A 189 -14.42 -0.35 -34.45
N LEU A 190 -14.03 0.00 -33.24
CA LEU A 190 -12.66 -0.06 -32.77
C LEU A 190 -12.23 -1.46 -32.30
N LYS A 191 -13.12 -2.48 -32.40
CA LYS A 191 -12.90 -3.86 -31.94
C LYS A 191 -12.64 -3.99 -30.43
N GLY A 192 -13.26 -3.10 -29.65
CA GLY A 192 -13.18 -3.11 -28.19
C GLY A 192 -11.80 -2.77 -27.62
N PHE A 193 -11.55 -3.20 -26.40
CA PHE A 193 -10.21 -3.14 -25.78
C PHE A 193 -9.25 -4.11 -26.47
N ASP A 194 -8.01 -3.71 -26.60
CA ASP A 194 -6.97 -4.56 -27.16
C ASP A 194 -6.54 -5.64 -26.15
N GLU A 195 -6.69 -6.91 -26.53
CA GLU A 195 -6.50 -8.08 -25.66
C GLU A 195 -5.02 -8.43 -25.39
N ASP A 196 -4.07 -7.78 -26.07
CA ASP A 196 -2.65 -7.94 -25.75
C ASP A 196 -2.29 -7.32 -24.39
N TYR A 197 -3.13 -6.39 -23.90
CA TYR A 197 -3.01 -5.82 -22.56
C TYR A 197 -3.75 -6.68 -21.54
N PHE A 198 -3.01 -7.34 -20.67
CA PHE A 198 -3.63 -8.10 -19.59
C PHE A 198 -4.27 -7.17 -18.54
N MET A 199 -3.54 -6.11 -18.16
CA MET A 199 -3.97 -5.09 -17.21
C MET A 199 -3.12 -3.84 -17.40
N TYR A 200 -3.73 -2.66 -17.31
CA TYR A 200 -3.15 -1.35 -17.61
C TYR A 200 -2.82 -1.14 -19.10
N GLY A 201 -3.02 0.09 -19.55
CA GLY A 201 -2.69 0.51 -20.92
C GLY A 201 -3.76 0.22 -21.95
N GLU A 202 -4.72 -0.66 -21.68
CA GLU A 202 -5.89 -0.92 -22.54
C GLU A 202 -6.76 0.33 -22.70
N ASP A 203 -6.91 1.12 -21.63
CA ASP A 203 -7.64 2.39 -21.63
C ASP A 203 -6.89 3.47 -22.43
N LEU A 204 -5.57 3.55 -22.29
CA LEU A 204 -4.72 4.43 -23.11
C LEU A 204 -4.79 4.08 -24.58
N ASP A 205 -4.73 2.80 -24.91
CA ASP A 205 -4.79 2.29 -26.27
C ASP A 205 -6.14 2.58 -26.92
N LEU A 206 -7.26 2.30 -26.23
CA LEU A 206 -8.59 2.58 -26.75
C LEU A 206 -8.80 4.10 -26.97
N CYS A 207 -8.35 4.94 -26.02
CA CYS A 207 -8.38 6.39 -26.18
C CYS A 207 -7.53 6.87 -27.37
N PHE A 208 -6.38 6.24 -27.62
CA PHE A 208 -5.56 6.55 -28.78
C PHE A 208 -6.28 6.22 -30.08
N ARG A 209 -6.84 5.01 -30.19
CA ARG A 209 -7.61 4.57 -31.37
C ARG A 209 -8.87 5.42 -31.59
N THR A 210 -9.50 5.87 -30.51
CA THR A 210 -10.63 6.81 -30.55
C THR A 210 -10.23 8.14 -31.21
N LYS A 211 -9.09 8.72 -30.78
CA LYS A 211 -8.56 9.95 -31.43
C LYS A 211 -8.14 9.71 -32.87
N ALA A 212 -7.54 8.58 -33.18
CA ALA A 212 -7.16 8.21 -34.55
C ALA A 212 -8.39 8.04 -35.47
N ALA A 213 -9.54 7.67 -34.91
CA ALA A 213 -10.83 7.61 -35.63
C ALA A 213 -11.51 8.98 -35.81
N GLY A 214 -10.88 10.07 -35.34
CA GLY A 214 -11.36 11.44 -35.49
C GLY A 214 -12.26 11.96 -34.37
N TYR A 215 -12.42 11.19 -33.29
CA TYR A 215 -13.17 11.60 -32.10
C TYR A 215 -12.25 12.25 -31.05
N LYS A 216 -12.85 12.86 -30.01
CA LYS A 216 -12.16 13.48 -28.91
C LYS A 216 -12.43 12.75 -27.61
N ASN A 217 -11.45 12.72 -26.72
CA ASN A 217 -11.59 12.19 -25.37
C ASN A 217 -11.74 13.34 -24.38
N TYR A 218 -12.68 13.26 -23.45
CA TYR A 218 -12.99 14.32 -22.53
C TYR A 218 -12.96 13.87 -21.06
N TYR A 219 -12.45 14.75 -20.23
CA TYR A 219 -12.66 14.75 -18.80
C TYR A 219 -13.73 15.78 -18.46
N THR A 220 -14.76 15.38 -17.72
CA THR A 220 -15.77 16.31 -17.18
C THR A 220 -15.79 16.27 -15.67
N PRO A 221 -15.79 17.46 -14.99
CA PRO A 221 -15.94 17.55 -13.55
C PRO A 221 -17.40 17.65 -13.10
N SER A 222 -18.38 17.52 -14.01
CA SER A 222 -19.82 17.70 -13.71
C SER A 222 -20.34 16.69 -12.69
N THR A 223 -19.67 15.55 -12.57
CA THR A 223 -19.94 14.51 -11.57
C THR A 223 -18.62 13.91 -11.07
N ASN A 224 -18.72 13.13 -10.00
CA ASN A 224 -17.55 12.47 -9.41
C ASN A 224 -17.82 11.04 -8.98
N ILE A 225 -16.76 10.26 -8.88
CA ILE A 225 -16.77 8.93 -8.27
C ILE A 225 -15.66 8.81 -7.25
N LEU A 226 -15.83 7.91 -6.29
CA LEU A 226 -14.76 7.48 -5.39
C LEU A 226 -14.16 6.17 -5.91
N HIS A 227 -12.83 6.04 -5.90
CA HIS A 227 -12.15 4.84 -6.37
C HIS A 227 -11.09 4.39 -5.36
N PHE A 228 -11.29 3.19 -4.79
CA PHE A 228 -10.43 2.57 -3.77
C PHE A 228 -9.23 1.88 -4.39
N LYS A 229 -8.40 2.67 -5.03
CA LYS A 229 -7.31 2.22 -5.87
C LYS A 229 -6.49 1.05 -5.32
N GLY A 230 -6.41 -0.02 -6.12
CA GLY A 230 -5.48 -1.13 -5.88
C GLY A 230 -5.98 -2.22 -4.94
N GLN A 231 -7.28 -2.26 -4.62
CA GLN A 231 -7.84 -3.31 -3.77
C GLN A 231 -7.72 -4.68 -4.45
N SER A 232 -8.12 -4.81 -5.71
CA SER A 232 -7.98 -6.02 -6.51
C SER A 232 -6.52 -6.44 -6.74
N CYS A 233 -5.57 -5.50 -6.63
CA CYS A 233 -4.13 -5.75 -6.85
C CYS A 233 -3.36 -6.09 -5.56
N ARG A 234 -3.98 -6.01 -4.36
CA ARG A 234 -3.28 -6.24 -3.08
C ARG A 234 -2.67 -7.62 -2.97
N THR A 235 -3.34 -8.64 -3.51
CA THR A 235 -2.86 -10.02 -3.51
C THR A 235 -1.74 -10.28 -4.55
N ARG A 236 -1.57 -9.36 -5.54
CA ARG A 236 -0.66 -9.55 -6.68
C ARG A 236 0.26 -8.34 -6.93
N ARG A 237 0.76 -7.71 -5.88
CA ARG A 237 1.54 -6.45 -5.98
C ARG A 237 2.71 -6.48 -6.97
N TRP A 238 3.49 -7.56 -7.01
CA TRP A 238 4.59 -7.73 -7.95
C TRP A 238 4.12 -8.00 -9.37
N GLY A 239 3.07 -8.83 -9.53
CA GLY A 239 2.45 -9.08 -10.82
C GLY A 239 1.95 -7.78 -11.46
N SER A 240 1.19 -6.97 -10.71
CA SER A 240 0.68 -5.68 -11.18
C SER A 240 1.79 -4.69 -11.58
N TYR A 241 2.92 -4.72 -10.87
CA TYR A 241 4.08 -3.92 -11.23
C TYR A 241 4.66 -4.33 -12.58
N VAL A 242 4.86 -5.63 -12.78
CA VAL A 242 5.36 -6.19 -14.04
C VAL A 242 4.38 -5.92 -15.18
N ASP A 243 3.08 -6.11 -14.95
CA ASP A 243 2.03 -5.90 -15.93
C ASP A 243 1.99 -4.43 -16.39
N PHE A 244 2.18 -3.47 -15.47
CA PHE A 244 2.24 -2.05 -15.80
C PHE A 244 3.39 -1.72 -16.78
N TYR A 245 4.60 -2.20 -16.53
CA TYR A 245 5.73 -1.93 -17.43
C TYR A 245 5.63 -2.72 -18.74
N LYS A 246 5.08 -3.94 -18.72
CA LYS A 246 4.74 -4.68 -19.95
C LYS A 246 3.76 -3.91 -20.80
N ALA A 247 2.70 -3.37 -20.19
CA ALA A 247 1.71 -2.55 -20.90
C ALA A 247 2.34 -1.33 -21.58
N MET A 248 3.26 -0.64 -20.88
CA MET A 248 3.99 0.48 -21.47
C MET A 248 4.84 0.05 -22.68
N LEU A 249 5.50 -1.10 -22.60
CA LEU A 249 6.28 -1.63 -23.73
C LEU A 249 5.39 -2.04 -24.92
N ILE A 250 4.20 -2.63 -24.65
CA ILE A 250 3.21 -2.94 -25.67
C ILE A 250 2.74 -1.66 -26.36
N PHE A 251 2.39 -0.63 -25.57
CA PHE A 251 1.92 0.65 -26.09
C PHE A 251 2.95 1.30 -27.02
N VAL A 252 4.21 1.40 -26.59
CA VAL A 252 5.30 1.95 -27.42
C VAL A 252 5.52 1.14 -28.69
N ARG A 253 5.39 -0.19 -28.63
CA ARG A 253 5.56 -1.05 -29.79
C ARG A 253 4.43 -0.87 -30.82
N LYS A 254 3.18 -0.70 -30.35
CA LYS A 254 2.00 -0.55 -31.19
C LYS A 254 1.87 0.85 -31.79
N HIS A 255 2.26 1.87 -31.04
CA HIS A 255 2.09 3.29 -31.42
C HIS A 255 3.42 3.98 -31.68
N LYS A 256 4.22 3.40 -32.58
CA LYS A 256 5.59 3.87 -32.91
C LYS A 256 5.65 5.31 -33.39
N ASP A 257 4.61 5.73 -34.09
CA ASP A 257 4.52 7.05 -34.73
C ASP A 257 4.37 8.20 -33.72
N LEU A 258 4.07 7.89 -32.45
CA LEU A 258 4.06 8.87 -31.36
C LEU A 258 5.46 9.31 -30.94
N TYR A 259 6.51 8.57 -31.31
CA TYR A 259 7.85 8.76 -30.76
C TYR A 259 8.82 9.19 -31.86
N PHE A 260 9.40 10.39 -31.73
CA PHE A 260 10.43 10.92 -32.63
C PHE A 260 11.82 10.25 -32.46
N VAL A 261 11.94 9.33 -31.51
CA VAL A 261 13.21 8.64 -31.20
C VAL A 261 13.08 7.13 -31.46
N PRO A 262 14.17 6.44 -31.74
CA PRO A 262 14.15 5.00 -31.94
C PRO A 262 13.51 4.25 -30.77
N ASN A 263 12.60 3.33 -31.08
CA ASN A 263 11.83 2.58 -30.07
C ASN A 263 12.68 1.83 -29.06
N PHE A 264 13.90 1.41 -29.42
CA PHE A 264 14.79 0.73 -28.48
C PHE A 264 15.23 1.66 -27.34
N LEU A 265 15.43 2.97 -27.60
CA LEU A 265 15.75 3.96 -26.56
C LEU A 265 14.57 4.20 -25.63
N VAL A 266 13.36 4.27 -26.17
CA VAL A 266 12.13 4.39 -25.35
C VAL A 266 11.96 3.15 -24.48
N SER A 267 12.11 1.96 -25.07
CA SER A 267 12.02 0.68 -24.35
C SER A 267 13.08 0.55 -23.28
N PHE A 268 14.32 0.98 -23.56
CA PHE A 268 15.40 1.02 -22.58
C PHE A 268 15.07 1.97 -21.42
N GLY A 269 14.52 3.17 -21.71
CA GLY A 269 14.06 4.12 -20.70
C GLY A 269 12.96 3.54 -19.79
N ILE A 270 12.02 2.79 -20.37
CA ILE A 270 10.95 2.10 -19.61
C ILE A 270 11.56 1.01 -18.72
N MET A 271 12.49 0.19 -19.23
CA MET A 271 13.15 -0.84 -18.44
C MET A 271 14.02 -0.25 -17.32
N PHE A 272 14.72 0.85 -17.60
CA PHE A 272 15.48 1.58 -16.59
C PHE A 272 14.57 2.16 -15.50
N ALA A 273 13.44 2.77 -15.89
CA ALA A 273 12.42 3.25 -14.94
C ALA A 273 11.83 2.10 -14.10
N ALA A 274 11.62 0.92 -14.70
CA ALA A 274 11.21 -0.28 -13.98
C ALA A 274 12.28 -0.70 -12.96
N PHE A 275 13.53 -0.71 -13.35
CA PHE A 275 14.65 -1.05 -12.45
C PHE A 275 14.73 -0.08 -11.27
N VAL A 276 14.77 1.23 -11.53
CA VAL A 276 14.80 2.28 -10.49
C VAL A 276 13.56 2.18 -9.57
N GLY A 277 12.37 2.00 -10.15
CA GLY A 277 11.13 1.84 -9.38
C GLY A 277 11.09 0.56 -8.55
N MET A 278 11.73 -0.51 -8.99
CA MET A 278 11.92 -1.73 -8.20
C MET A 278 12.81 -1.44 -6.99
N PHE A 279 13.96 -0.81 -7.20
CA PHE A 279 14.87 -0.44 -6.12
C PHE A 279 14.22 0.50 -5.11
N SER A 280 13.53 1.55 -5.56
CA SER A 280 12.83 2.49 -4.67
C SER A 280 11.76 1.83 -3.81
N ARG A 281 11.16 0.73 -4.26
CA ARG A 281 10.20 -0.07 -3.48
C ARG A 281 10.88 -1.07 -2.54
N LEU A 282 12.07 -1.51 -2.87
CA LEU A 282 12.86 -2.42 -2.02
C LEU A 282 13.52 -1.67 -0.87
N ILE A 283 14.06 -0.47 -1.11
CA ILE A 283 14.70 0.36 -0.08
C ILE A 283 13.84 0.51 1.19
N PRO A 284 12.54 0.90 1.11
CA PRO A 284 11.71 1.00 2.31
C PRO A 284 11.50 -0.33 3.05
N LYS A 285 11.61 -1.47 2.37
CA LYS A 285 11.51 -2.79 3.00
C LYS A 285 12.81 -3.18 3.70
N PHE A 286 13.94 -2.79 3.12
CA PHE A 286 15.27 -3.13 3.61
C PHE A 286 15.91 -2.03 4.46
N TRP A 287 15.24 -0.89 4.72
CA TRP A 287 15.80 0.19 5.53
C TRP A 287 16.22 -0.29 6.94
N LYS A 288 15.46 -1.22 7.52
CA LYS A 288 15.80 -1.86 8.79
C LYS A 288 17.13 -2.61 8.68
N MET A 289 17.33 -3.32 7.56
CA MET A 289 18.56 -4.04 7.28
C MET A 289 19.75 -3.08 7.16
N PHE A 290 19.59 -1.94 6.46
CA PHE A 290 20.66 -0.93 6.37
C PHE A 290 21.00 -0.33 7.72
N LEU A 291 20.02 -0.09 8.58
CA LEU A 291 20.28 0.37 9.94
C LEU A 291 20.95 -0.71 10.80
N ASP A 292 20.54 -1.96 10.69
CA ASP A 292 21.19 -3.07 11.39
C ASP A 292 22.67 -3.22 10.94
N VAL A 293 22.94 -3.15 9.63
CA VAL A 293 24.30 -3.12 9.09
C VAL A 293 25.08 -1.92 9.62
N GLY A 294 24.44 -0.74 9.66
CA GLY A 294 25.03 0.48 10.23
C GLY A 294 25.42 0.31 11.71
N VAL A 295 24.52 -0.25 12.51
CA VAL A 295 24.79 -0.53 13.94
C VAL A 295 25.95 -1.50 14.12
N ILE A 296 25.98 -2.58 13.32
CA ILE A 296 27.06 -3.56 13.38
C ILE A 296 28.39 -2.94 12.89
N ALA A 297 28.35 -2.13 11.83
CA ALA A 297 29.53 -1.42 11.33
C ALA A 297 30.08 -0.40 12.34
N VAL A 298 29.20 0.36 13.01
CA VAL A 298 29.59 1.29 14.09
C VAL A 298 30.20 0.53 15.25
N TRP A 299 29.60 -0.60 15.64
CA TRP A 299 30.17 -1.46 16.67
C TRP A 299 31.58 -1.94 16.25
N ALA A 300 31.73 -2.48 15.05
CA ALA A 300 33.01 -2.94 14.54
C ALA A 300 34.04 -1.82 14.53
N PHE A 301 33.69 -0.65 13.97
CA PHE A 301 34.57 0.51 13.92
C PHE A 301 34.95 1.02 15.32
N THR A 302 33.99 1.10 16.24
CA THR A 302 34.22 1.54 17.61
C THR A 302 35.15 0.57 18.33
N PHE A 303 34.93 -0.74 18.15
CA PHE A 303 35.78 -1.78 18.73
C PHE A 303 37.22 -1.67 18.24
N LEU A 304 37.41 -1.45 16.96
CA LEU A 304 38.72 -1.32 16.33
C LEU A 304 39.44 0.00 16.70
N ARG A 305 38.69 1.10 16.83
CA ARG A 305 39.22 2.40 17.24
C ARG A 305 39.53 2.46 18.73
N TYR A 306 38.71 1.80 19.55
CA TYR A 306 38.96 1.71 20.99
C TYR A 306 40.33 1.10 21.29
N GLU A 307 40.72 0.11 20.52
CA GLU A 307 42.02 -0.51 20.54
C GLU A 307 43.14 0.51 20.32
N THR A 308 43.08 1.30 19.24
CA THR A 308 44.09 2.32 18.93
C THR A 308 44.19 3.41 20.01
N VAL A 309 43.09 3.93 20.46
CA VAL A 309 43.05 5.02 21.45
C VAL A 309 43.56 4.55 22.83
N VAL A 310 43.19 3.35 23.25
CA VAL A 310 43.68 2.80 24.51
C VAL A 310 45.16 2.48 24.46
N MET A 311 45.66 2.04 23.31
CA MET A 311 47.10 1.82 23.11
C MET A 311 47.89 3.14 23.18
N ASP A 312 47.43 4.19 22.48
CA ASP A 312 48.05 5.51 22.51
C ASP A 312 48.11 6.07 23.94
N LEU A 313 46.99 5.99 24.68
CA LEU A 313 46.92 6.41 26.09
C LEU A 313 47.82 5.58 27.01
N CYS A 314 47.97 4.29 26.78
CA CYS A 314 48.88 3.44 27.54
C CYS A 314 50.35 3.72 27.24
N PHE A 315 50.68 4.08 26.00
CA PHE A 315 52.07 4.46 25.63
C PHE A 315 52.45 5.85 26.19
N GLU A 316 51.56 6.84 26.17
CA GLU A 316 51.80 8.18 26.72
C GLU A 316 51.95 8.19 28.24
N THR A 317 51.32 7.24 28.97
CA THR A 317 51.38 7.17 30.43
C THR A 317 52.54 6.33 30.97
N CYS A 318 53.29 5.62 30.14
CA CYS A 318 54.40 4.77 30.53
C CYS A 318 55.72 5.22 29.86
N GLU A 319 56.29 6.34 30.32
CA GLU A 319 57.67 6.75 29.92
C GLU A 319 58.77 5.82 30.49
N ASP A 320 58.47 4.92 31.45
CA ASP A 320 59.43 3.94 31.95
C ASP A 320 58.77 2.56 32.17
N ALA A 321 59.06 1.64 31.27
CA ALA A 321 58.55 0.25 31.29
C ALA A 321 59.06 -0.59 32.51
N SER A 322 60.02 -0.06 33.30
CA SER A 322 60.64 -0.76 34.43
C SER A 322 59.94 -0.59 35.75
N ASN A 323 58.96 0.30 35.87
CA ASN A 323 58.30 0.65 37.16
C ASN A 323 56.79 0.31 37.27
N CYS A 324 56.27 -0.47 36.39
CA CYS A 324 54.88 -0.93 36.50
C CYS A 324 54.81 -2.18 37.39
N SER A 325 54.58 -1.98 38.69
CA SER A 325 54.34 -3.09 39.63
C SER A 325 53.06 -3.86 39.31
N GLU A 326 53.19 -5.14 39.04
CA GLU A 326 52.17 -6.09 38.56
C GLU A 326 51.24 -6.57 39.69
N SER A 327 50.65 -5.73 40.45
CA SER A 327 49.70 -6.19 41.47
C SER A 327 48.37 -5.45 41.38
N GLY A 328 47.37 -6.12 40.80
CA GLY A 328 45.99 -5.68 40.86
C GLY A 328 45.20 -5.80 39.56
N PHE A 329 43.88 -5.62 39.64
CA PHE A 329 42.92 -5.63 38.57
C PHE A 329 43.32 -4.75 37.36
N THR A 330 44.04 -3.65 37.63
CA THR A 330 44.62 -2.75 36.62
C THR A 330 45.72 -3.40 35.77
N GLY A 331 46.53 -4.29 36.32
CA GLY A 331 47.56 -5.03 35.58
C GLY A 331 46.95 -6.06 34.62
N ILE A 332 45.87 -6.75 35.02
CA ILE A 332 45.15 -7.69 34.20
C ILE A 332 44.49 -6.98 33.02
N VAL A 333 43.85 -5.83 33.25
CA VAL A 333 43.22 -5.02 32.22
C VAL A 333 44.28 -4.49 31.24
N LYS A 334 45.39 -3.99 31.73
CA LYS A 334 46.51 -3.46 30.94
C LYS A 334 47.15 -4.54 30.05
N HIS A 335 47.40 -5.73 30.58
CA HIS A 335 47.95 -6.85 29.84
C HIS A 335 46.98 -7.41 28.76
N SER A 336 45.70 -7.42 29.08
CA SER A 336 44.63 -7.80 28.12
C SER A 336 44.50 -6.80 26.96
N ILE A 337 44.72 -5.50 27.22
CA ILE A 337 44.63 -4.44 26.22
C ILE A 337 45.88 -4.43 25.31
N LEU A 338 47.09 -4.57 25.88
CA LEU A 338 48.33 -4.59 25.14
C LEU A 338 48.42 -5.75 24.14
N ASN A 339 47.82 -6.90 24.44
CA ASN A 339 47.81 -8.04 23.51
C ASN A 339 46.71 -7.93 22.40
N PHE A 340 45.82 -6.95 22.47
CA PHE A 340 44.79 -6.71 21.46
C PHE A 340 45.37 -6.07 20.19
N SER A 341 46.54 -5.41 20.24
CA SER A 341 47.19 -4.75 19.10
C SER A 341 47.63 -5.69 17.97
N GLN A 342 47.65 -6.99 18.22
CA GLN A 342 48.00 -8.04 17.24
C GLN A 342 46.78 -8.78 16.71
N PHE A 343 45.60 -8.17 16.75
CA PHE A 343 44.37 -8.77 16.27
C PHE A 343 44.34 -8.79 14.73
N GLU A 344 44.84 -9.85 14.16
CA GLU A 344 44.86 -10.05 12.69
C GLU A 344 43.54 -10.57 12.11
N ASP A 345 42.56 -10.89 12.95
CA ASP A 345 41.32 -11.61 12.57
C ASP A 345 40.15 -10.69 12.22
N TRP A 346 40.37 -9.68 11.41
CA TRP A 346 39.33 -8.77 10.89
C TRP A 346 38.11 -9.49 10.28
N TRP A 347 38.39 -10.66 9.68
CA TRP A 347 37.33 -11.48 9.10
C TRP A 347 36.33 -12.02 10.13
N LEU A 348 36.71 -12.12 11.43
CA LEU A 348 35.79 -12.53 12.49
C LEU A 348 34.73 -11.46 12.75
N VAL A 349 35.09 -10.18 12.70
CA VAL A 349 34.12 -9.07 12.78
C VAL A 349 33.15 -9.18 11.61
N GLY A 350 33.66 -9.49 10.42
CA GLY A 350 32.85 -9.76 9.25
C GLY A 350 31.94 -10.98 9.42
N LEU A 351 32.46 -12.06 9.98
CA LEU A 351 31.68 -13.28 10.26
C LEU A 351 30.54 -13.01 11.25
N VAL A 352 30.79 -12.32 12.36
CA VAL A 352 29.76 -11.93 13.33
C VAL A 352 28.67 -11.09 12.66
N ALA A 353 29.05 -10.12 11.83
CA ALA A 353 28.11 -9.30 11.07
C ALA A 353 27.23 -10.16 10.15
N VAL A 354 27.85 -11.03 9.35
CA VAL A 354 27.14 -11.92 8.41
C VAL A 354 26.21 -12.87 9.14
N VAL A 355 26.63 -13.52 10.23
CA VAL A 355 25.81 -14.44 11.02
C VAL A 355 24.59 -13.73 11.58
N ASN A 356 24.74 -12.54 12.15
CA ASN A 356 23.61 -11.77 12.66
C ASN A 356 22.63 -11.37 11.52
N MET A 357 23.16 -10.90 10.39
CA MET A 357 22.33 -10.50 9.25
C MET A 357 21.57 -11.67 8.64
N VAL A 358 22.24 -12.79 8.42
CA VAL A 358 21.63 -14.03 7.89
C VAL A 358 20.53 -14.51 8.82
N PHE A 359 20.77 -14.53 10.13
CA PHE A 359 19.77 -14.90 11.12
C PHE A 359 18.53 -14.00 11.07
N LEU A 360 18.71 -12.67 11.04
CA LEU A 360 17.60 -11.71 10.98
C LEU A 360 16.79 -11.85 9.68
N ILE A 361 17.46 -12.17 8.55
CA ILE A 361 16.80 -12.45 7.26
C ILE A 361 15.95 -13.72 7.37
N PHE A 362 16.49 -14.82 7.86
CA PHE A 362 15.76 -16.09 7.98
C PHE A 362 14.58 -16.00 8.94
N ARG A 363 14.66 -15.18 9.98
CA ARG A 363 13.55 -14.94 10.91
C ARG A 363 12.45 -14.05 10.34
N GLY A 364 12.61 -13.52 9.12
CA GLY A 364 11.63 -12.65 8.48
C GLY A 364 11.50 -11.27 9.14
N GLU A 365 12.46 -10.85 9.98
CA GLU A 365 12.43 -9.57 10.71
C GLU A 365 12.37 -8.36 9.78
N TYR A 366 12.74 -8.53 8.51
CA TYR A 366 12.69 -7.49 7.50
C TYR A 366 11.39 -7.50 6.67
N THR A 367 10.58 -8.55 6.79
CA THR A 367 9.34 -8.72 6.01
C THR A 367 8.10 -8.21 6.73
N GLU A 368 8.10 -8.22 8.05
CA GLU A 368 6.97 -7.74 8.85
C GLU A 368 7.05 -6.23 9.11
N SER A 369 5.87 -5.59 9.11
CA SER A 369 5.75 -4.16 9.45
C SER A 369 5.98 -3.87 10.94
N SER A 370 5.97 -4.89 11.80
CA SER A 370 6.09 -4.70 13.24
C SER A 370 7.54 -4.49 13.67
N LEU A 371 7.78 -3.43 14.42
CA LEU A 371 9.05 -3.14 15.10
C LEU A 371 9.14 -3.87 16.47
N LYS A 372 8.27 -4.85 16.72
CA LYS A 372 8.24 -5.62 17.97
C LYS A 372 9.38 -6.64 18.00
N GLY A 373 10.57 -6.18 18.39
CA GLY A 373 11.80 -6.95 18.29
C GLY A 373 12.23 -7.72 19.56
N GLU A 374 11.36 -7.94 20.55
CA GLU A 374 11.78 -8.59 21.81
C GLU A 374 12.06 -10.09 21.66
N LYS A 375 11.38 -10.75 20.72
CA LYS A 375 11.51 -12.19 20.55
C LYS A 375 12.84 -12.63 19.93
N PHE A 376 13.51 -11.77 19.15
CA PHE A 376 14.76 -12.15 18.49
C PHE A 376 15.96 -12.15 19.44
N LEU A 377 15.96 -11.34 20.51
CA LEU A 377 17.02 -11.30 21.53
C LEU A 377 17.31 -12.67 22.13
N ARG A 378 16.26 -13.47 22.39
CA ARG A 378 16.41 -14.83 22.95
C ARG A 378 17.27 -15.75 22.10
N TYR A 379 17.38 -15.48 20.83
CA TYR A 379 18.11 -16.31 19.86
C TYR A 379 19.45 -15.67 19.44
N LEU A 380 19.52 -14.34 19.37
CA LEU A 380 20.76 -13.64 18.96
C LEU A 380 21.89 -13.79 19.99
N ILE A 381 21.57 -13.72 21.27
CA ILE A 381 22.57 -13.91 22.33
C ILE A 381 23.23 -15.29 22.23
N PRO A 382 22.49 -16.42 22.28
CA PRO A 382 23.10 -17.74 22.17
C PRO A 382 23.76 -17.99 20.79
N LEU A 383 23.24 -17.39 19.71
CA LEU A 383 23.82 -17.51 18.38
C LEU A 383 25.21 -16.86 18.33
N ASN A 384 25.36 -15.64 18.87
CA ASN A 384 26.67 -14.96 18.95
C ASN A 384 27.63 -15.70 19.87
N LEU A 385 27.16 -16.23 21.01
CA LEU A 385 27.96 -17.08 21.90
C LEU A 385 28.46 -18.32 21.19
N LEU A 386 27.62 -18.98 20.40
CA LEU A 386 28.01 -20.17 19.62
C LEU A 386 28.98 -19.83 18.49
N ALA A 387 28.75 -18.75 17.73
CA ALA A 387 29.59 -18.34 16.61
C ALA A 387 31.00 -17.97 17.08
N VAL A 388 31.08 -17.09 18.10
CA VAL A 388 32.38 -16.62 18.60
C VAL A 388 33.04 -17.67 19.47
N GLY A 389 32.27 -18.39 20.30
CA GLY A 389 32.79 -19.48 21.15
C GLY A 389 33.27 -20.68 20.32
N GLY A 390 32.55 -21.05 19.29
CA GLY A 390 32.96 -22.13 18.35
C GLY A 390 34.24 -21.76 17.59
N TYR A 391 34.35 -20.53 17.13
CA TYR A 391 35.56 -20.02 16.50
C TYR A 391 36.76 -19.98 17.49
N SER A 392 36.54 -19.51 18.70
CA SER A 392 37.57 -19.50 19.74
C SER A 392 38.08 -20.91 20.04
N ALA A 393 37.18 -21.90 20.12
CA ALA A 393 37.55 -23.29 20.27
C ALA A 393 38.33 -23.82 19.06
N PHE A 394 37.89 -23.51 17.84
CA PHE A 394 38.60 -23.88 16.61
C PHE A 394 40.03 -23.33 16.58
N ARG A 395 40.25 -22.06 16.91
CA ARG A 395 41.57 -21.41 16.99
C ARG A 395 42.42 -22.05 18.08
N PHE A 396 41.86 -22.34 19.22
CA PHE A 396 42.57 -23.04 20.31
C PHE A 396 43.13 -24.39 19.83
N PHE A 397 42.36 -25.18 19.09
CA PHE A 397 42.82 -26.50 18.60
C PHE A 397 43.76 -26.42 17.39
N THR A 398 43.69 -25.37 16.57
CA THR A 398 44.50 -25.26 15.33
C THR A 398 45.79 -24.45 15.48
N GLN A 399 45.90 -23.60 16.48
CA GLN A 399 47.04 -22.67 16.64
C GLN A 399 47.83 -22.85 17.92
N THR A 400 47.60 -23.92 18.71
CA THR A 400 48.49 -24.24 19.79
C THR A 400 49.81 -24.77 19.19
N PRO A 401 50.91 -24.00 19.18
CA PRO A 401 52.20 -24.58 18.87
C PRO A 401 52.53 -25.54 20.00
N ILE A 402 52.89 -26.75 19.68
CA ILE A 402 53.57 -27.68 20.58
C ILE A 402 54.96 -27.11 20.71
N VAL A 403 55.13 -26.19 21.69
CA VAL A 403 56.43 -25.66 22.03
C VAL A 403 56.67 -25.93 23.52
N ASP A 404 57.79 -26.51 23.77
CA ASP A 404 58.38 -26.91 25.05
C ASP A 404 57.92 -26.11 26.27
N GLY A 405 57.21 -26.73 27.09
CA GLY A 405 57.31 -26.91 28.55
C GLY A 405 57.11 -25.73 29.52
N THR A 406 57.01 -24.43 29.17
CA THR A 406 56.98 -23.36 30.19
C THR A 406 56.21 -22.09 29.85
N GLU A 407 55.31 -22.03 28.91
CA GLU A 407 54.53 -20.81 28.72
C GLU A 407 53.05 -21.00 28.97
N THR A 408 52.58 -20.17 29.85
CA THR A 408 51.23 -20.13 30.47
C THR A 408 50.14 -19.88 29.43
N LEU A 409 49.19 -20.77 29.40
CA LEU A 409 47.93 -20.78 28.64
C LEU A 409 46.99 -19.56 28.84
N LEU A 410 47.43 -18.50 29.59
CA LEU A 410 46.54 -17.46 30.10
C LEU A 410 46.37 -16.19 29.26
N PRO A 411 47.26 -15.71 28.43
CA PRO A 411 47.08 -14.41 27.76
C PRO A 411 46.04 -14.39 26.65
N TYR A 412 45.85 -15.49 25.94
CA TYR A 412 44.90 -15.56 24.84
C TYR A 412 43.40 -15.58 25.23
N ASN A 413 43.08 -16.02 26.45
CA ASN A 413 41.70 -16.24 26.88
C ASN A 413 40.92 -14.96 27.18
N SER A 414 41.56 -13.89 27.64
CA SER A 414 40.86 -12.68 28.10
C SER A 414 40.31 -11.82 26.96
N GLN A 415 41.03 -11.73 25.86
CA GLN A 415 40.63 -10.94 24.67
C GLN A 415 39.41 -11.56 23.97
N TRP A 416 39.41 -12.87 23.83
CA TRP A 416 38.29 -13.62 23.23
C TRP A 416 37.04 -13.55 24.11
N ILE A 417 37.20 -13.65 25.43
CA ILE A 417 36.09 -13.49 26.38
C ILE A 417 35.48 -12.10 26.23
N THR A 418 36.32 -11.06 26.16
CA THR A 418 35.84 -9.69 25.97
C THR A 418 35.09 -9.53 24.65
N LEU A 419 35.67 -10.03 23.56
CA LEU A 419 35.01 -9.99 22.25
C LEU A 419 33.67 -10.75 22.25
N VAL A 420 33.62 -11.95 22.85
CA VAL A 420 32.41 -12.77 22.98
C VAL A 420 31.36 -12.03 23.79
N VAL A 421 31.71 -11.48 24.93
CA VAL A 421 30.80 -10.78 25.83
C VAL A 421 30.29 -9.48 25.16
N CYS A 422 31.19 -8.67 24.62
CA CYS A 422 30.82 -7.42 23.97
C CYS A 422 29.94 -7.69 22.72
N SER A 423 30.28 -8.66 21.86
CA SER A 423 29.48 -8.97 20.69
C SER A 423 28.12 -9.55 21.06
N SER A 424 28.07 -10.43 22.07
CA SER A 424 26.85 -11.11 22.47
C SER A 424 25.85 -10.21 23.20
N LEU A 425 26.33 -9.17 23.87
CA LEU A 425 25.50 -8.22 24.61
C LEU A 425 25.27 -6.92 23.86
N PHE A 426 26.32 -6.29 23.31
CA PHE A 426 26.22 -4.97 22.68
C PHE A 426 25.43 -4.99 21.39
N ILE A 427 25.68 -5.95 20.47
CA ILE A 427 24.97 -6.00 19.20
C ILE A 427 23.47 -6.19 19.41
N PRO A 428 22.99 -7.20 20.14
CA PRO A 428 21.57 -7.37 20.39
C PRO A 428 20.92 -6.18 21.10
N LEU A 429 21.60 -5.58 22.09
CA LEU A 429 21.09 -4.42 22.82
C LEU A 429 21.01 -3.17 21.92
N ALA A 430 22.02 -2.92 21.09
CA ALA A 430 22.02 -1.80 20.16
C ALA A 430 20.94 -1.98 19.07
N LEU A 431 20.78 -3.20 18.54
CA LEU A 431 19.71 -3.54 17.61
C LEU A 431 18.32 -3.34 18.23
N LEU A 432 18.16 -3.70 19.50
CA LEU A 432 16.92 -3.45 20.21
C LEU A 432 16.67 -1.96 20.43
N ALA A 433 17.69 -1.23 20.87
CA ALA A 433 17.57 0.18 21.22
C ALA A 433 17.09 1.02 20.02
N TRP A 434 17.73 0.90 18.83
CA TRP A 434 17.28 1.66 17.68
C TRP A 434 15.88 1.27 17.22
N ARG A 435 15.52 -0.03 17.28
CA ARG A 435 14.18 -0.52 16.94
C ARG A 435 13.11 0.04 17.89
N ARG A 436 13.42 0.17 19.18
CA ARG A 436 12.55 0.82 20.15
C ARG A 436 12.39 2.31 19.85
N VAL A 437 13.48 3.01 19.54
CA VAL A 437 13.43 4.42 19.14
C VAL A 437 12.59 4.58 17.87
N ALA A 438 12.82 3.77 16.84
CA ALA A 438 12.03 3.81 15.61
C ALA A 438 10.55 3.47 15.86
N PHE A 439 10.25 2.52 16.75
CA PHE A 439 8.88 2.22 17.18
C PHE A 439 8.21 3.44 17.81
N TRP A 440 8.87 4.12 18.75
CA TRP A 440 8.34 5.30 19.41
C TRP A 440 8.16 6.48 18.44
N ILE A 441 9.13 6.72 17.56
CA ILE A 441 9.00 7.74 16.50
C ILE A 441 7.79 7.46 15.64
N ASN A 442 7.62 6.22 15.17
CA ASN A 442 6.47 5.84 14.33
C ASN A 442 5.15 5.91 15.11
N TYR A 443 5.16 5.55 16.39
CA TYR A 443 4.00 5.65 17.28
C TYR A 443 3.58 7.12 17.46
N PHE A 444 4.52 8.01 17.80
CA PHE A 444 4.24 9.44 17.92
C PHE A 444 3.82 10.04 16.57
N TYR A 445 4.51 9.71 15.48
CA TYR A 445 4.10 10.14 14.15
C TYR A 445 2.65 9.74 13.84
N ARG A 446 2.23 8.52 14.15
CA ARG A 446 0.84 8.08 13.96
C ARG A 446 -0.14 8.82 14.84
N ILE A 447 0.24 9.18 16.08
CA ILE A 447 -0.62 9.96 16.97
C ILE A 447 -0.78 11.39 16.46
N PHE A 448 0.29 12.04 16.01
CA PHE A 448 0.27 13.45 15.61
C PHE A 448 -0.13 13.67 14.17
N ALA A 449 0.13 12.73 13.26
CA ALA A 449 -0.13 12.88 11.83
C ALA A 449 -1.54 12.42 11.39
N LYS A 450 -2.24 11.60 12.16
CA LYS A 450 -3.61 11.17 11.85
C LYS A 450 -4.59 11.87 12.78
N LYS A 451 -5.55 12.61 12.19
CA LYS A 451 -6.78 13.00 12.89
C LYS A 451 -7.38 11.74 13.51
N ARG A 452 -7.60 11.74 14.82
CA ARG A 452 -8.40 10.70 15.49
C ARG A 452 -9.85 10.94 15.10
N HIS A 453 -10.41 10.00 14.37
CA HIS A 453 -11.86 9.94 14.14
C HIS A 453 -12.51 9.34 15.38
N ARG A 454 -13.29 10.16 16.10
CA ARG A 454 -14.16 9.68 17.17
C ARG A 454 -15.54 9.47 16.56
N SER A 455 -15.94 8.23 16.43
CA SER A 455 -17.10 7.87 15.62
C SER A 455 -18.09 7.03 16.39
N ILE A 456 -19.37 7.19 16.06
CA ILE A 456 -20.45 6.30 16.49
C ILE A 456 -20.63 5.26 15.38
N LEU A 457 -20.67 3.99 15.75
CA LEU A 457 -20.90 2.90 14.81
C LEU A 457 -22.39 2.71 14.57
N LEU A 458 -22.79 2.69 13.32
CA LEU A 458 -24.13 2.28 12.93
C LEU A 458 -24.12 0.81 12.52
N GLY A 459 -24.65 -0.07 13.33
CA GLY A 459 -24.72 -1.50 13.08
C GLY A 459 -26.08 -1.94 12.57
N GLY A 460 -26.09 -2.77 11.52
CA GLY A 460 -27.31 -3.30 10.92
C GLY A 460 -27.78 -4.64 11.48
N SER A 461 -26.89 -5.45 12.08
CA SER A 461 -27.23 -6.76 12.66
C SER A 461 -26.30 -7.12 13.81
N GLU A 462 -26.75 -8.04 14.65
CA GLU A 462 -26.03 -8.52 15.82
C GLU A 462 -24.62 -9.05 15.51
N ASP A 463 -24.49 -9.90 14.49
CA ASP A 463 -23.23 -10.48 14.04
C ASP A 463 -22.24 -9.42 13.54
N SER A 464 -22.76 -8.32 12.96
CA SER A 464 -21.91 -7.24 12.49
C SER A 464 -21.35 -6.40 13.64
N LEU A 465 -22.10 -6.17 14.71
CA LEU A 465 -21.66 -5.37 15.86
C LEU A 465 -20.51 -6.03 16.61
N HIS A 466 -20.62 -7.32 16.95
CA HIS A 466 -19.58 -8.05 17.66
C HIS A 466 -18.28 -8.11 16.83
N THR A 467 -18.41 -8.42 15.54
CA THR A 467 -17.29 -8.48 14.62
C THR A 467 -16.57 -7.14 14.48
N TRP A 468 -17.31 -6.02 14.53
CA TRP A 468 -16.76 -4.70 14.29
C TRP A 468 -16.22 -4.04 15.54
N PHE A 469 -16.86 -4.24 16.69
CA PHE A 469 -16.38 -3.68 17.96
C PHE A 469 -15.02 -4.24 18.34
N ASP A 470 -14.86 -5.56 18.29
CA ASP A 470 -13.59 -6.22 18.60
C ASP A 470 -12.47 -5.89 17.61
N ARG A 471 -12.82 -5.66 16.33
CA ARG A 471 -11.85 -5.43 15.27
C ARG A 471 -11.45 -3.98 15.10
N TYR A 472 -12.39 -3.05 15.24
CA TYR A 472 -12.14 -1.63 14.92
C TYR A 472 -11.65 -0.79 16.09
N ASN A 473 -11.90 -1.16 17.31
CA ASN A 473 -11.23 -0.55 18.47
C ASN A 473 -9.70 -0.70 18.42
N VAL A 474 -9.19 -1.60 17.59
CA VAL A 474 -7.76 -1.84 17.38
C VAL A 474 -7.20 -1.04 16.20
N ILE A 475 -8.03 -0.36 15.40
CA ILE A 475 -7.57 0.38 14.22
C ILE A 475 -6.93 1.71 14.65
N PRO A 476 -5.65 1.94 14.33
CA PRO A 476 -5.00 3.20 14.66
C PRO A 476 -5.70 4.38 13.97
N GLY A 477 -6.23 5.31 14.76
CA GLY A 477 -6.85 6.54 14.28
C GLY A 477 -8.38 6.53 14.26
N ILE A 478 -9.04 5.41 14.62
CA ILE A 478 -10.49 5.35 14.83
C ILE A 478 -10.73 5.01 16.30
N GLU A 479 -11.58 5.79 16.96
CA GLU A 479 -12.09 5.54 18.30
C GLU A 479 -13.61 5.38 18.19
N ILE A 480 -14.13 4.16 18.41
CA ILE A 480 -15.56 3.88 18.38
C ILE A 480 -16.08 4.10 19.79
N LEU A 481 -17.00 5.05 19.95
CA LEU A 481 -17.60 5.41 21.23
C LEU A 481 -18.72 4.46 21.65
N GLY A 482 -19.35 3.81 20.70
CA GLY A 482 -20.44 2.89 20.86
C GLY A 482 -21.20 2.72 19.56
N CYS A 483 -22.30 1.99 19.61
CA CYS A 483 -23.13 1.73 18.43
C CYS A 483 -24.55 2.24 18.61
N VAL A 484 -25.22 2.49 17.50
CA VAL A 484 -26.65 2.74 17.42
C VAL A 484 -27.29 1.73 16.48
N SER A 485 -28.53 1.35 16.74
CA SER A 485 -29.28 0.38 15.94
C SER A 485 -30.67 0.90 15.64
N GLY A 486 -31.20 0.56 14.48
CA GLY A 486 -32.63 0.78 14.16
C GLY A 486 -33.56 -0.21 14.90
N GLU A 487 -33.03 -1.35 15.36
CA GLU A 487 -33.75 -2.42 16.04
C GLU A 487 -33.01 -2.85 17.32
N PRO A 488 -32.92 -1.97 18.34
CA PRO A 488 -32.12 -2.20 19.54
C PRO A 488 -32.54 -3.43 20.35
N GLU A 489 -33.78 -3.86 20.23
CA GLU A 489 -34.33 -5.05 20.89
C GLU A 489 -33.76 -6.37 20.34
N LYS A 490 -33.23 -6.36 19.11
CA LYS A 490 -32.61 -7.55 18.49
C LYS A 490 -31.16 -7.73 18.86
N ILE A 491 -30.55 -6.82 19.64
CA ILE A 491 -29.16 -6.88 20.07
C ILE A 491 -29.03 -7.77 21.29
N SER A 492 -28.08 -8.72 21.29
CA SER A 492 -27.82 -9.63 22.40
C SER A 492 -27.40 -8.91 23.69
N GLU A 493 -27.60 -9.58 24.84
CA GLU A 493 -27.22 -9.02 26.14
C GLU A 493 -25.74 -8.69 26.23
N ASP A 494 -24.87 -9.48 25.62
CA ASP A 494 -23.42 -9.30 25.61
C ASP A 494 -23.00 -8.02 24.85
N ASN A 495 -23.75 -7.56 23.88
CA ASN A 495 -23.46 -6.37 23.08
C ASN A 495 -24.22 -5.11 23.56
N ARG A 496 -25.14 -5.24 24.54
CA ARG A 496 -25.93 -4.11 25.04
C ARG A 496 -25.10 -3.05 25.76
N GLU A 497 -23.98 -3.41 26.36
CA GLU A 497 -23.09 -2.44 27.01
C GLU A 497 -22.51 -1.40 26.04
N HIS A 498 -22.42 -1.74 24.76
CA HIS A 498 -21.90 -0.87 23.70
C HIS A 498 -23.01 -0.11 22.98
N LEU A 499 -24.28 -0.41 23.27
CA LEU A 499 -25.42 0.23 22.63
C LEU A 499 -25.70 1.62 23.25
N LEU A 500 -25.55 2.66 22.44
CA LEU A 500 -25.83 4.04 22.86
C LEU A 500 -27.30 4.40 22.81
N GLY A 501 -28.10 3.72 21.99
CA GLY A 501 -29.53 3.92 21.85
C GLY A 501 -30.07 3.58 20.47
N ASN A 502 -31.33 3.98 20.22
CA ASN A 502 -31.98 3.81 18.93
C ASN A 502 -31.51 4.87 17.95
N LEU A 503 -31.51 4.54 16.65
CA LEU A 503 -31.20 5.46 15.56
C LEU A 503 -32.07 6.71 15.56
N SER A 504 -33.35 6.60 15.96
CA SER A 504 -34.25 7.74 16.12
C SER A 504 -33.83 8.75 17.19
N GLU A 505 -32.94 8.34 18.12
CA GLU A 505 -32.41 9.16 19.21
C GLU A 505 -31.05 9.79 18.87
N MET A 506 -30.61 9.73 17.60
CA MET A 506 -29.26 10.10 17.16
C MET A 506 -28.87 11.52 17.60
N GLU A 507 -29.76 12.49 17.51
CA GLU A 507 -29.49 13.86 17.94
C GLU A 507 -29.17 13.94 19.44
N SER A 508 -29.93 13.24 20.28
CA SER A 508 -29.68 13.15 21.72
C SER A 508 -28.35 12.45 22.03
N ILE A 509 -28.05 11.38 21.29
CA ILE A 509 -26.81 10.61 21.41
C ILE A 509 -25.59 11.49 21.03
N CYS A 510 -25.69 12.24 19.93
CA CYS A 510 -24.65 13.16 19.50
C CYS A 510 -24.39 14.27 20.52
N ASN A 511 -25.44 14.83 21.10
CA ASN A 511 -25.34 15.88 22.13
C ASN A 511 -24.71 15.33 23.42
N ARG A 512 -25.02 14.09 23.80
CA ARG A 512 -24.49 13.43 25.02
C ARG A 512 -23.04 13.00 24.84
N THR A 513 -22.66 12.49 23.66
CA THR A 513 -21.30 11.98 23.39
C THR A 513 -20.34 13.06 22.89
N GLY A 514 -20.87 14.21 22.43
CA GLY A 514 -20.11 15.23 21.73
C GLY A 514 -19.58 14.78 20.36
N CYS A 515 -20.04 13.63 19.85
CA CYS A 515 -19.58 13.05 18.60
C CYS A 515 -20.45 13.54 17.43
N ARG A 516 -19.79 13.87 16.31
CA ARG A 516 -20.42 14.31 15.07
C ARG A 516 -20.01 13.45 13.88
N GLU A 517 -19.41 12.30 14.12
CA GLU A 517 -18.99 11.35 13.09
C GLU A 517 -19.74 10.03 13.24
N LEU A 518 -20.35 9.57 12.16
CA LEU A 518 -21.10 8.32 12.08
C LEU A 518 -20.38 7.38 11.10
N LEU A 519 -20.03 6.18 11.56
CA LEU A 519 -19.52 5.10 10.73
C LEU A 519 -20.65 4.16 10.34
N VAL A 520 -20.97 4.09 9.06
CA VAL A 520 -21.93 3.13 8.51
C VAL A 520 -21.16 1.92 8.01
N VAL A 521 -21.47 0.74 8.54
CA VAL A 521 -20.83 -0.51 8.13
C VAL A 521 -21.62 -1.12 6.98
N SER A 522 -20.96 -1.32 5.84
CA SER A 522 -21.54 -2.05 4.72
C SER A 522 -21.43 -3.56 4.94
N ASN A 523 -22.24 -4.12 5.84
CA ASN A 523 -22.34 -5.56 5.97
C ASN A 523 -23.67 -6.04 5.36
N PHE A 524 -23.59 -6.98 4.40
CA PHE A 524 -24.67 -7.42 3.54
C PHE A 524 -25.83 -8.08 4.28
N SER A 525 -25.58 -8.69 5.45
CA SER A 525 -26.61 -9.42 6.19
C SER A 525 -27.67 -8.54 6.87
N GLY A 526 -27.44 -7.21 6.93
CA GLY A 526 -28.32 -6.27 7.63
C GLY A 526 -28.89 -5.11 6.80
N TYR A 527 -28.49 -4.97 5.53
CA TYR A 527 -28.90 -3.84 4.69
C TYR A 527 -30.29 -4.09 4.06
N ARG A 528 -31.35 -3.91 4.83
CA ARG A 528 -32.72 -4.00 4.30
C ARG A 528 -33.31 -2.67 3.83
N GLU A 529 -32.71 -1.53 4.21
CA GLU A 529 -33.23 -0.22 3.82
C GLU A 529 -32.13 0.70 3.32
N PRO A 530 -32.36 1.50 2.26
CA PRO A 530 -31.47 2.59 1.92
C PRO A 530 -31.51 3.61 3.06
N PHE A 531 -30.37 3.89 3.67
CA PHE A 531 -30.26 5.03 4.56
C PHE A 531 -30.57 6.29 3.75
N ASP A 532 -31.66 6.96 4.10
CA ASP A 532 -31.86 8.34 3.68
C ASP A 532 -30.82 9.20 4.39
N ILE A 533 -29.68 9.40 3.73
CA ILE A 533 -28.57 10.21 4.24
C ILE A 533 -29.00 11.66 4.43
N GLY A 534 -30.02 12.11 3.69
CA GLY A 534 -30.50 13.50 3.74
C GLY A 534 -30.98 13.97 5.10
N TRP A 535 -31.47 13.08 5.99
CA TRP A 535 -31.83 13.47 7.35
C TRP A 535 -30.61 13.51 8.29
N LEU A 536 -29.57 12.69 8.05
CA LEU A 536 -28.31 12.72 8.81
C LEU A 536 -27.53 14.01 8.54
N ASP A 537 -27.54 14.51 7.30
CA ASP A 537 -26.97 15.81 6.95
C ASP A 537 -27.67 16.96 7.71
N LYS A 538 -28.98 16.89 7.90
CA LYS A 538 -29.71 17.88 8.70
C LYS A 538 -29.27 17.91 10.17
N LEU A 539 -28.72 16.81 10.69
CA LEU A 539 -28.17 16.73 12.04
C LEU A 539 -26.72 17.22 12.10
N GLY A 540 -26.11 17.65 10.99
CA GLY A 540 -24.72 18.09 10.92
C GLY A 540 -23.71 16.98 11.23
N LEU A 541 -24.03 15.74 10.85
CA LEU A 541 -23.17 14.58 11.02
C LEU A 541 -22.27 14.37 9.81
N ASN A 542 -21.01 14.11 10.06
CA ASN A 542 -20.10 13.57 9.05
C ASN A 542 -20.32 12.06 8.97
N VAL A 543 -20.86 11.60 7.86
CA VAL A 543 -21.18 10.18 7.67
C VAL A 543 -20.12 9.52 6.82
N PHE A 544 -19.51 8.48 7.38
CA PHE A 544 -18.50 7.67 6.68
C PHE A 544 -19.04 6.27 6.42
N LEU A 545 -18.91 5.81 5.21
CA LEU A 545 -19.16 4.42 4.87
C LEU A 545 -17.87 3.63 5.09
N LEU A 546 -17.97 2.57 5.90
CA LEU A 546 -16.85 1.64 6.13
C LEU A 546 -17.01 0.43 5.20
N ILE A 547 -16.09 0.27 4.26
CA ILE A 547 -16.08 -0.79 3.26
C ILE A 547 -14.95 -1.76 3.57
N GLY A 548 -15.22 -3.07 3.53
CA GLY A 548 -14.23 -4.14 3.76
C GLY A 548 -14.53 -4.99 4.99
N ASP A 549 -13.76 -6.07 5.17
CA ASP A 549 -13.92 -7.03 6.27
C ASP A 549 -13.10 -6.71 7.52
N GLY A 550 -12.30 -5.63 7.50
CA GLY A 550 -11.40 -5.23 8.59
C GLY A 550 -10.23 -6.17 8.86
N LYS A 551 -10.13 -7.30 8.15
CA LYS A 551 -9.03 -8.25 8.29
C LYS A 551 -7.77 -7.69 7.60
N ASN A 552 -6.63 -7.76 8.30
CA ASN A 552 -5.33 -7.35 7.75
C ASN A 552 -5.25 -5.88 7.25
N GLY A 553 -6.11 -4.99 7.76
CA GLY A 553 -6.17 -3.60 7.31
C GLY A 553 -6.87 -3.43 5.95
N ASN A 554 -7.68 -4.39 5.52
CA ASN A 554 -8.53 -4.30 4.34
C ASN A 554 -9.82 -3.56 4.66
N TYR A 555 -9.75 -2.25 4.82
CA TYR A 555 -10.93 -1.40 4.93
C TYR A 555 -10.67 -0.07 4.24
N ALA A 556 -11.74 0.57 3.82
CA ALA A 556 -11.77 1.92 3.30
C ALA A 556 -12.85 2.72 4.04
N LEU A 557 -12.55 3.96 4.39
CA LEU A 557 -13.50 4.92 4.95
C LEU A 557 -13.88 5.92 3.86
N VAL A 558 -15.15 5.98 3.54
CA VAL A 558 -15.70 6.87 2.53
C VAL A 558 -16.49 7.96 3.21
N ASP A 559 -16.05 9.20 3.10
CA ASP A 559 -16.86 10.34 3.50
C ASP A 559 -17.98 10.55 2.47
N LEU A 560 -19.22 10.31 2.88
CA LEU A 560 -20.38 10.33 1.99
C LEU A 560 -20.70 11.72 1.43
N LYS A 561 -20.15 12.81 2.02
CA LYS A 561 -20.32 14.18 1.48
C LYS A 561 -19.71 14.33 0.07
N TYR A 562 -18.78 13.47 -0.34
CA TYR A 562 -18.18 13.50 -1.66
C TYR A 562 -19.02 12.79 -2.73
N LEU A 563 -20.15 12.17 -2.34
CA LEU A 563 -21.07 11.47 -3.22
C LEU A 563 -22.38 12.25 -3.50
N HIS A 564 -22.50 13.44 -2.93
CA HIS A 564 -23.65 14.34 -3.13
C HIS A 564 -23.32 15.52 -4.01
#